data_f61e4f0ab2c74fcd1f306d2cafaf9610
#
_entry.id   f61e4f0ab2c74fcd1f306d2cafaf9610
#
_cell.length_a   1.000
_cell.length_b   1.000
_cell.length_c   1.000
_cell.angle_alpha   90.00
_cell.angle_beta   90.00
_cell.angle_gamma   90.00
#
_symmetry.space_group_name_H-M   'P 1'
#
loop_
_entity.id
_entity.type
_entity.pdbx_description
1 polymer ?
#
loop_
_entity_poly.entity_id
_entity_poly.type
_entity_poly.pdbx_seq_one_letter_code
_entity_poly.pdbx_strand_id
1 'polypeptide(L)'
;LNTLGGGGNKGNQLIQVAGSVNSIGATIVPVLVGYLIGDAAKAQISDANPALFLAMGIFAIVFIVLFCMQIPEPHMVKENEAKTPDKHSALSFRHFILGAIAIFLYVGVEVGIPNFMNLFATSSEIGIDPTVAGSIVGTYWFLMMIGRLFGASFGAKISSKAMLSSAATVGMIFILIAIFAPATTKVSMPVFLSDISFGMVEVPVGIMFMALCGLCTSIMWGGIFNLAVEGLSLIHI
;
A
#
# COMPACT_ATOMS: atom_id res chain seq x y z
N LEU A 1 4.59 11.30 -11.72
CA LEU A 1 3.33 10.74 -12.25
C LEU A 1 2.17 11.74 -12.16
N ASN A 2 1.95 12.34 -10.98
CA ASN A 2 0.88 13.33 -10.84
C ASN A 2 1.04 14.49 -11.82
N THR A 3 2.22 15.07 -11.88
CA THR A 3 2.58 16.18 -12.76
C THR A 3 2.55 15.81 -14.24
N LEU A 4 3.19 14.68 -14.59
CA LEU A 4 3.21 14.15 -15.96
C LEU A 4 1.78 13.80 -16.45
N GLY A 5 0.87 13.47 -15.53
CA GLY A 5 -0.53 13.20 -15.82
C GLY A 5 -1.42 14.44 -15.88
N GLY A 6 -0.89 15.65 -15.73
CA GLY A 6 -1.66 16.88 -15.72
C GLY A 6 -2.37 17.21 -14.42
N GLY A 7 -2.03 16.53 -13.32
CA GLY A 7 -2.61 16.74 -11.98
C GLY A 7 -4.05 16.30 -11.81
N GLY A 8 -4.68 16.71 -10.70
CA GLY A 8 -6.10 16.44 -10.41
C GLY A 8 -6.48 14.97 -10.42
N ASN A 9 -7.69 14.66 -10.89
CA ASN A 9 -8.21 13.29 -10.91
C ASN A 9 -7.41 12.36 -11.83
N LYS A 10 -6.88 12.86 -12.94
CA LYS A 10 -6.06 12.06 -13.86
C LYS A 10 -4.70 11.73 -13.26
N GLY A 11 -4.07 12.70 -12.58
CA GLY A 11 -2.85 12.47 -11.80
C GLY A 11 -3.08 11.44 -10.70
N ASN A 12 -4.19 11.52 -9.96
CA ASN A 12 -4.58 10.54 -8.97
C ASN A 12 -4.74 9.13 -9.58
N GLN A 13 -5.40 9.01 -10.74
CA GLN A 13 -5.55 7.75 -11.45
C GLN A 13 -4.18 7.11 -11.76
N LEU A 14 -3.23 7.88 -12.29
CA LEU A 14 -1.89 7.38 -12.60
C LEU A 14 -1.12 6.94 -11.36
N ILE A 15 -1.29 7.64 -10.23
CA ILE A 15 -0.73 7.23 -8.94
C ILE A 15 -1.33 5.88 -8.51
N GLN A 16 -2.63 5.69 -8.65
CA GLN A 16 -3.28 4.42 -8.32
C GLN A 16 -2.84 3.27 -9.24
N VAL A 17 -2.64 3.53 -10.54
CA VAL A 17 -2.06 2.54 -11.47
C VAL A 17 -0.67 2.11 -11.01
N ALA A 18 0.22 3.07 -10.71
CA ALA A 18 1.56 2.75 -10.20
C ALA A 18 1.50 2.01 -8.87
N GLY A 19 0.58 2.40 -7.96
CA GLY A 19 0.31 1.70 -6.72
C GLY A 19 -0.17 0.26 -6.93
N SER A 20 -0.95 0.00 -7.98
CA SER A 20 -1.39 -1.35 -8.35
C SER A 20 -0.21 -2.23 -8.75
N VAL A 21 0.70 -1.72 -9.57
CA VAL A 21 1.93 -2.42 -9.96
C VAL A 21 2.79 -2.74 -8.74
N ASN A 22 2.95 -1.78 -7.83
CA ASN A 22 3.65 -2.00 -6.55
C ASN A 22 2.99 -3.10 -5.71
N SER A 23 1.66 -3.15 -5.68
CA SER A 23 0.92 -4.18 -4.91
C SER A 23 1.04 -5.57 -5.51
N ILE A 24 1.16 -5.71 -6.83
CA ILE A 24 1.48 -6.99 -7.48
C ILE A 24 2.81 -7.52 -6.92
N GLY A 25 3.84 -6.66 -6.86
CA GLY A 25 5.13 -7.00 -6.25
C GLY A 25 4.97 -7.40 -4.78
N ALA A 26 4.26 -6.59 -3.98
CA ALA A 26 4.04 -6.86 -2.56
C ALA A 26 3.28 -8.18 -2.29
N THR A 27 2.44 -8.62 -3.24
CA THR A 27 1.71 -9.90 -3.14
C THR A 27 2.58 -11.09 -3.55
N ILE A 28 3.38 -10.94 -4.61
CA ILE A 28 4.17 -12.04 -5.17
C ILE A 28 5.46 -12.27 -4.38
N VAL A 29 6.12 -11.20 -3.92
CA VAL A 29 7.43 -11.29 -3.25
C VAL A 29 7.44 -12.21 -2.03
N PRO A 30 6.48 -12.17 -1.08
CA PRO A 30 6.47 -13.08 0.05
C PRO A 30 6.37 -14.55 -0.36
N VAL A 31 5.58 -14.85 -1.40
CA VAL A 31 5.44 -16.21 -1.95
C VAL A 31 6.75 -16.67 -2.57
N LEU A 32 7.38 -15.82 -3.38
CA LEU A 32 8.67 -16.11 -4.00
C LEU A 32 9.78 -16.30 -2.96
N VAL A 33 9.84 -15.45 -1.95
CA VAL A 33 10.83 -15.55 -0.86
C VAL A 33 10.58 -16.84 -0.06
N GLY A 34 9.33 -17.17 0.26
CA GLY A 34 8.97 -18.42 0.93
C GLY A 34 9.40 -19.64 0.12
N TYR A 35 9.21 -19.63 -1.20
CA TYR A 35 9.65 -20.68 -2.09
C TYR A 35 11.19 -20.81 -2.12
N LEU A 36 11.92 -19.71 -2.15
CA LEU A 36 13.38 -19.70 -2.19
C LEU A 36 14.03 -20.13 -0.88
N ILE A 37 13.42 -19.81 0.27
CA ILE A 37 13.92 -20.17 1.60
C ILE A 37 13.51 -21.60 1.97
N GLY A 38 12.37 -22.07 1.50
CA GLY A 38 11.83 -23.39 1.83
C GLY A 38 11.24 -23.47 3.22
N ASP A 39 11.57 -24.53 4.00
CA ASP A 39 11.02 -24.74 5.34
C ASP A 39 11.57 -23.73 6.36
N ALA A 40 10.76 -22.73 6.66
CA ALA A 40 11.13 -21.63 7.58
C ALA A 40 11.54 -22.13 9.00
N ALA A 41 11.04 -23.29 9.44
CA ALA A 41 11.38 -23.86 10.74
C ALA A 41 12.80 -24.42 10.82
N LYS A 42 13.41 -24.71 9.65
CA LYS A 42 14.77 -25.24 9.52
C LYS A 42 15.73 -24.27 8.83
N ALA A 43 15.22 -23.12 8.39
CA ALA A 43 15.96 -22.17 7.59
C ALA A 43 17.16 -21.61 8.35
N GLN A 44 18.29 -21.54 7.67
CA GLN A 44 19.51 -20.84 8.10
C GLN A 44 19.60 -19.48 7.43
N ILE A 45 20.43 -18.60 7.96
CA ILE A 45 20.65 -17.24 7.38
C ILE A 45 21.13 -17.36 5.93
N SER A 46 21.92 -18.38 5.60
CA SER A 46 22.41 -18.67 4.24
C SER A 46 21.31 -18.94 3.22
N ASP A 47 20.17 -19.46 3.66
CA ASP A 47 19.06 -19.83 2.78
C ASP A 47 18.31 -18.59 2.25
N ALA A 48 18.57 -17.42 2.86
CA ALA A 48 18.10 -16.14 2.34
C ALA A 48 18.95 -15.60 1.16
N ASN A 49 20.16 -16.13 0.94
CA ASN A 49 21.07 -15.62 -0.09
C ASN A 49 20.46 -15.59 -1.50
N PRO A 50 19.75 -16.63 -2.00
CA PRO A 50 19.14 -16.58 -3.31
C PRO A 50 18.16 -15.41 -3.48
N ALA A 51 17.34 -15.15 -2.46
CA ALA A 51 16.40 -14.02 -2.46
C ALA A 51 17.14 -12.68 -2.46
N LEU A 52 18.22 -12.55 -1.68
CA LEU A 52 19.05 -11.35 -1.64
C LEU A 52 19.78 -11.11 -2.97
N PHE A 53 20.35 -12.14 -3.60
CA PHE A 53 20.99 -12.01 -4.91
C PHE A 53 19.97 -11.63 -5.99
N LEU A 54 18.78 -12.18 -5.95
CA LEU A 54 17.69 -11.77 -6.85
C LEU A 54 17.34 -10.29 -6.68
N ALA A 55 17.19 -9.83 -5.42
CA ALA A 55 16.92 -8.43 -5.12
C ALA A 55 18.07 -7.52 -5.61
N MET A 56 19.32 -7.89 -5.37
CA MET A 56 20.49 -7.16 -5.88
C MET A 56 20.49 -7.08 -7.41
N GLY A 57 20.17 -8.17 -8.10
CA GLY A 57 20.04 -8.20 -9.56
C GLY A 57 18.97 -7.23 -10.07
N ILE A 58 17.80 -7.22 -9.43
CA ILE A 58 16.73 -6.29 -9.77
C ILE A 58 17.17 -4.84 -9.57
N PHE A 59 17.81 -4.51 -8.44
CA PHE A 59 18.35 -3.16 -8.21
C PHE A 59 19.37 -2.74 -9.25
N ALA A 60 20.29 -3.65 -9.65
CA ALA A 60 21.27 -3.38 -10.67
C ALA A 60 20.61 -3.10 -12.04
N ILE A 61 19.60 -3.91 -12.42
CA ILE A 61 18.85 -3.70 -13.66
C ILE A 61 18.13 -2.34 -13.63
N VAL A 62 17.42 -2.03 -12.54
CA VAL A 62 16.71 -0.75 -12.39
C VAL A 62 17.68 0.42 -12.45
N PHE A 63 18.84 0.31 -11.80
CA PHE A 63 19.89 1.33 -11.87
C PHE A 63 20.35 1.57 -13.31
N ILE A 64 20.67 0.50 -14.07
CA ILE A 64 21.09 0.60 -15.46
C ILE A 64 20.00 1.24 -16.32
N VAL A 65 18.74 0.80 -16.17
CA VAL A 65 17.60 1.34 -16.91
C VAL A 65 17.45 2.85 -16.63
N LEU A 66 17.45 3.26 -15.37
CA LEU A 66 17.32 4.67 -15.00
C LEU A 66 18.50 5.51 -15.49
N PHE A 67 19.72 4.95 -15.48
CA PHE A 67 20.91 5.62 -16.00
C PHE A 67 20.85 5.84 -17.51
N CYS A 68 20.25 4.90 -18.25
CA CYS A 68 20.11 4.97 -19.70
C CYS A 68 18.88 5.76 -20.17
N MET A 69 17.88 5.95 -19.28
CA MET A 69 16.65 6.67 -19.63
C MET A 69 16.79 8.17 -19.40
N GLN A 70 16.40 8.94 -20.41
CA GLN A 70 16.17 10.37 -20.24
C GLN A 70 14.77 10.58 -19.68
N ILE A 71 14.67 10.87 -18.38
CA ILE A 71 13.40 11.21 -17.76
C ILE A 71 13.13 12.67 -18.01
N PRO A 72 12.03 13.06 -18.74
CA PRO A 72 11.71 14.45 -18.95
C PRO A 72 11.39 15.14 -17.63
N GLU A 73 12.09 16.22 -17.35
CA GLU A 73 11.83 17.09 -16.21
C GLU A 73 10.91 18.24 -16.66
N PRO A 74 9.59 18.13 -16.49
CA PRO A 74 8.62 19.08 -17.05
C PRO A 74 8.72 20.47 -16.46
N HIS A 75 9.59 20.69 -15.48
CA HIS A 75 9.73 21.93 -14.72
C HIS A 75 11.15 22.51 -14.69
N MET A 76 12.08 21.99 -15.47
CA MET A 76 13.26 22.77 -15.77
C MET A 76 12.83 24.00 -16.59
N VAL A 77 12.49 25.04 -15.86
CA VAL A 77 12.31 26.38 -16.43
C VAL A 77 13.60 26.71 -17.17
N LYS A 78 13.48 27.07 -18.44
CA LYS A 78 14.61 27.60 -19.22
C LYS A 78 15.28 28.70 -18.37
N GLU A 79 16.56 28.56 -18.12
CA GLU A 79 17.38 29.39 -17.21
C GLU A 79 17.26 30.92 -17.43
N ASN A 80 16.53 31.34 -18.46
CA ASN A 80 16.39 32.75 -18.91
C ASN A 80 15.12 33.45 -18.43
N GLU A 81 14.21 32.81 -17.74
CA GLU A 81 13.12 33.53 -17.07
C GLU A 81 13.57 33.90 -15.66
N ALA A 82 13.67 35.21 -15.39
CA ALA A 82 14.09 35.76 -14.11
C ALA A 82 13.29 35.12 -12.98
N LYS A 83 13.96 34.26 -12.22
CA LYS A 83 13.40 33.65 -11.03
C LYS A 83 13.10 34.76 -10.02
N THR A 84 11.86 35.22 -9.95
CA THR A 84 11.41 35.95 -8.77
C THR A 84 11.55 34.97 -7.62
N PRO A 85 12.37 35.25 -6.59
CA PRO A 85 12.55 34.34 -5.47
C PRO A 85 11.19 34.14 -4.82
N ASP A 86 10.74 32.90 -4.83
CA ASP A 86 9.46 32.54 -4.24
C ASP A 86 9.55 32.74 -2.73
N LYS A 87 8.70 33.61 -2.19
CA LYS A 87 8.70 33.96 -0.75
C LYS A 87 8.14 32.86 0.13
N HIS A 88 7.57 31.80 -0.45
CA HIS A 88 6.87 30.77 0.29
C HIS A 88 7.52 29.39 0.09
N SER A 89 7.91 28.76 1.16
CA SER A 89 8.30 27.34 1.18
C SER A 89 7.07 26.44 1.11
N ALA A 90 7.22 25.19 0.63
CA ALA A 90 6.15 24.16 0.66
C ALA A 90 5.55 23.99 2.07
N LEU A 91 6.36 24.14 3.12
CA LEU A 91 5.91 24.10 4.51
C LEU A 91 5.02 25.27 4.92
N SER A 92 4.93 26.33 4.12
CA SER A 92 4.00 27.45 4.37
C SER A 92 2.54 27.08 4.05
N PHE A 93 2.34 25.99 3.31
CA PHE A 93 1.01 25.55 2.90
C PHE A 93 0.43 24.54 3.90
N ARG A 94 -0.63 24.92 4.59
CA ARG A 94 -1.26 24.09 5.62
C ARG A 94 -1.69 22.70 5.11
N HIS A 95 -2.21 22.61 3.89
CA HIS A 95 -2.65 21.33 3.32
C HIS A 95 -1.48 20.37 3.06
N PHE A 96 -0.28 20.89 2.72
CA PHE A 96 0.92 20.09 2.57
C PHE A 96 1.36 19.48 3.92
N ILE A 97 1.41 20.30 4.99
CA ILE A 97 1.78 19.81 6.33
C ILE A 97 0.76 18.78 6.82
N LEU A 98 -0.54 19.06 6.68
CA LEU A 98 -1.58 18.11 7.05
C LEU A 98 -1.52 16.83 6.22
N GLY A 99 -1.18 16.92 4.93
CA GLY A 99 -0.97 15.77 4.08
C GLY A 99 0.22 14.91 4.53
N ALA A 100 1.34 15.54 4.90
CA ALA A 100 2.50 14.81 5.44
C ALA A 100 2.16 14.06 6.74
N ILE A 101 1.44 14.73 7.67
CA ILE A 101 0.96 14.08 8.90
C ILE A 101 -0.01 12.93 8.57
N ALA A 102 -0.92 13.15 7.62
CA ALA A 102 -1.89 12.13 7.21
C ALA A 102 -1.21 10.91 6.59
N ILE A 103 -0.16 11.10 5.77
CA ILE A 103 0.63 9.99 5.22
C ILE A 103 1.35 9.23 6.34
N PHE A 104 1.94 9.93 7.30
CA PHE A 104 2.59 9.31 8.45
C PHE A 104 1.62 8.40 9.23
N LEU A 105 0.43 8.92 9.56
CA LEU A 105 -0.60 8.15 10.26
C LEU A 105 -1.12 6.99 9.39
N TYR A 106 -1.32 7.23 8.10
CA TYR A 106 -1.77 6.22 7.15
C TYR A 106 -0.79 5.02 7.08
N VAL A 107 0.52 5.28 6.96
CA VAL A 107 1.53 4.20 6.92
C VAL A 107 1.49 3.39 8.22
N GLY A 108 1.30 4.05 9.38
CA GLY A 108 1.09 3.36 10.64
C GLY A 108 -0.11 2.41 10.62
N VAL A 109 -1.23 2.83 10.03
CA VAL A 109 -2.43 1.99 9.88
C VAL A 109 -2.19 0.88 8.85
N GLU A 110 -1.63 1.20 7.67
CA GLU A 110 -1.38 0.25 6.59
C GLU A 110 -0.53 -0.94 7.03
N VAL A 111 0.53 -0.68 7.80
CA VAL A 111 1.45 -1.72 8.28
C VAL A 111 0.98 -2.27 9.63
N GLY A 112 0.36 -1.46 10.47
CA GLY A 112 -0.10 -1.84 11.81
C GLY A 112 -1.19 -2.91 11.78
N ILE A 113 -2.20 -2.76 10.92
CA ILE A 113 -3.32 -3.71 10.83
C ILE A 113 -2.83 -5.14 10.52
N PRO A 114 -2.08 -5.41 9.43
CA PRO A 114 -1.64 -6.77 9.12
C PRO A 114 -0.68 -7.34 10.17
N ASN A 115 0.19 -6.52 10.77
CA ASN A 115 1.05 -6.98 11.85
C ASN A 115 0.25 -7.38 13.09
N PHE A 116 -0.70 -6.53 13.52
CA PHE A 116 -1.58 -6.86 14.65
C PHE A 116 -2.44 -8.10 14.35
N MET A 117 -2.97 -8.21 13.13
CA MET A 117 -3.75 -9.36 12.69
C MET A 117 -2.95 -10.66 12.79
N ASN A 118 -1.67 -10.66 12.39
CA ASN A 118 -0.79 -11.81 12.52
C ASN A 118 -0.56 -12.18 13.99
N LEU A 119 -0.20 -11.19 14.82
CA LEU A 119 0.02 -11.42 16.27
C LEU A 119 -1.24 -11.94 16.97
N PHE A 120 -2.41 -11.38 16.63
CA PHE A 120 -3.68 -11.82 17.20
C PHE A 120 -4.05 -13.23 16.75
N ALA A 121 -3.90 -13.54 15.45
CA ALA A 121 -4.18 -14.88 14.93
C ALA A 121 -3.31 -15.96 15.55
N THR A 122 -2.03 -15.67 15.79
CA THR A 122 -1.07 -16.63 16.39
C THR A 122 -1.06 -16.62 17.92
N SER A 123 -1.84 -15.73 18.55
CA SER A 123 -1.93 -15.66 20.01
C SER A 123 -2.45 -16.97 20.61
N SER A 124 -2.10 -17.23 21.88
CA SER A 124 -2.57 -18.44 22.61
C SER A 124 -4.10 -18.51 22.74
N GLU A 125 -4.80 -17.40 22.61
CA GLU A 125 -6.26 -17.33 22.67
C GLU A 125 -6.91 -17.86 21.39
N ILE A 126 -6.33 -17.56 20.22
CA ILE A 126 -6.87 -17.92 18.91
C ILE A 126 -6.20 -19.19 18.38
N GLY A 127 -4.88 -19.33 18.51
CA GLY A 127 -4.11 -20.52 18.22
C GLY A 127 -4.06 -20.93 16.75
N ILE A 128 -4.16 -19.99 15.81
CA ILE A 128 -4.00 -20.26 14.37
C ILE A 128 -2.52 -20.53 14.08
N ASP A 129 -2.25 -21.56 13.28
CA ASP A 129 -0.91 -21.91 12.84
C ASP A 129 -0.22 -20.69 12.15
N PRO A 130 1.06 -20.43 12.44
CA PRO A 130 1.79 -19.28 11.85
C PRO A 130 1.77 -19.24 10.32
N THR A 131 1.80 -20.38 9.63
CA THR A 131 1.74 -20.45 8.16
C THR A 131 0.38 -19.98 7.66
N VAL A 132 -0.69 -20.40 8.33
CA VAL A 132 -2.06 -19.98 8.02
C VAL A 132 -2.26 -18.50 8.36
N ALA A 133 -1.72 -18.03 9.48
CA ALA A 133 -1.75 -16.62 9.85
C ALA A 133 -1.03 -15.76 8.80
N GLY A 134 0.11 -16.21 8.29
CA GLY A 134 0.80 -15.57 7.15
C GLY A 134 -0.07 -15.49 5.90
N SER A 135 -0.83 -16.52 5.59
CA SER A 135 -1.77 -16.53 4.46
C SER A 135 -2.94 -15.57 4.67
N ILE A 136 -3.43 -15.42 5.90
CA ILE A 136 -4.45 -14.42 6.25
C ILE A 136 -3.90 -12.99 6.02
N VAL A 137 -2.67 -12.73 6.43
CA VAL A 137 -1.98 -11.45 6.14
C VAL A 137 -1.78 -11.25 4.63
N GLY A 138 -1.41 -12.30 3.91
CA GLY A 138 -1.34 -12.28 2.46
C GLY A 138 -2.66 -11.85 1.80
N THR A 139 -3.78 -12.29 2.38
CA THR A 139 -5.12 -11.89 1.91
C THR A 139 -5.38 -10.39 2.09
N TYR A 140 -4.92 -9.77 3.17
CA TYR A 140 -4.98 -8.31 3.35
C TYR A 140 -4.25 -7.58 2.21
N TRP A 141 -3.04 -8.00 1.86
CA TRP A 141 -2.25 -7.41 0.78
C TRP A 141 -2.88 -7.66 -0.59
N PHE A 142 -3.44 -8.85 -0.80
CA PHE A 142 -4.17 -9.18 -2.01
C PHE A 142 -5.42 -8.29 -2.19
N LEU A 143 -6.20 -8.10 -1.13
CA LEU A 143 -7.34 -7.18 -1.14
C LEU A 143 -6.92 -5.73 -1.37
N MET A 144 -5.76 -5.32 -0.84
CA MET A 144 -5.18 -4.01 -1.15
C MET A 144 -4.83 -3.87 -2.63
N MET A 145 -4.29 -4.90 -3.26
CA MET A 145 -4.05 -4.89 -4.72
C MET A 145 -5.35 -4.70 -5.49
N ILE A 146 -6.39 -5.46 -5.15
CA ILE A 146 -7.72 -5.33 -5.76
C ILE A 146 -8.26 -3.91 -5.58
N GLY A 147 -8.21 -3.37 -4.38
CA GLY A 147 -8.68 -2.02 -4.10
C GLY A 147 -7.94 -0.94 -4.89
N ARG A 148 -6.62 -1.08 -5.11
CA ARG A 148 -5.84 -0.18 -5.97
C ARG A 148 -6.25 -0.27 -7.45
N LEU A 149 -6.55 -1.47 -7.95
CA LEU A 149 -7.08 -1.65 -9.31
C LEU A 149 -8.43 -0.96 -9.48
N PHE A 150 -9.33 -1.08 -8.49
CA PHE A 150 -10.57 -0.31 -8.48
C PHE A 150 -10.30 1.21 -8.42
N GLY A 151 -9.40 1.65 -7.56
CA GLY A 151 -8.99 3.05 -7.47
C GLY A 151 -8.42 3.58 -8.79
N ALA A 152 -7.64 2.79 -9.51
CA ALA A 152 -7.13 3.12 -10.83
C ALA A 152 -8.27 3.25 -11.86
N SER A 153 -9.27 2.37 -11.79
CA SER A 153 -10.40 2.37 -12.73
C SER A 153 -11.35 3.56 -12.54
N PHE A 154 -11.57 3.97 -11.29
CA PHE A 154 -12.52 5.02 -10.95
C PHE A 154 -11.87 6.37 -10.60
N GLY A 155 -10.55 6.40 -10.39
CA GLY A 155 -9.81 7.58 -9.92
C GLY A 155 -9.92 8.81 -10.81
N ALA A 156 -10.17 8.65 -12.12
CA ALA A 156 -10.41 9.76 -13.03
C ALA A 156 -11.83 10.37 -12.89
N LYS A 157 -12.79 9.60 -12.37
CA LYS A 157 -14.20 9.99 -12.30
C LYS A 157 -14.64 10.51 -10.94
N ILE A 158 -13.94 10.12 -9.88
CA ILE A 158 -14.29 10.44 -8.49
C ILE A 158 -13.19 11.32 -7.90
N SER A 159 -13.56 12.37 -7.19
CA SER A 159 -12.57 13.25 -6.54
C SER A 159 -11.80 12.50 -5.46
N SER A 160 -10.51 12.83 -5.30
CA SER A 160 -9.63 12.25 -4.28
C SER A 160 -10.20 12.40 -2.87
N LYS A 161 -10.86 13.55 -2.60
CA LYS A 161 -11.52 13.81 -1.31
C LYS A 161 -12.67 12.82 -1.05
N ALA A 162 -13.53 12.58 -2.05
CA ALA A 162 -14.66 11.66 -1.90
C ALA A 162 -14.16 10.22 -1.72
N MET A 163 -13.19 9.79 -2.52
CA MET A 163 -12.58 8.46 -2.40
C MET A 163 -11.94 8.26 -1.00
N LEU A 164 -11.14 9.23 -0.55
CA LEU A 164 -10.48 9.15 0.74
C LEU A 164 -11.48 9.13 1.90
N SER A 165 -12.49 10.01 1.87
CA SER A 165 -13.50 10.08 2.93
C SER A 165 -14.32 8.80 3.02
N SER A 166 -14.74 8.23 1.89
CA SER A 166 -15.48 6.97 1.87
C SER A 166 -14.64 5.81 2.38
N ALA A 167 -13.39 5.68 1.91
CA ALA A 167 -12.48 4.63 2.36
C ALA A 167 -12.19 4.73 3.88
N ALA A 168 -11.94 5.93 4.38
CA ALA A 168 -11.71 6.15 5.81
C ALA A 168 -12.94 5.80 6.65
N THR A 169 -14.15 6.20 6.20
CA THR A 169 -15.40 5.89 6.92
C THR A 169 -15.65 4.39 6.96
N VAL A 170 -15.54 3.70 5.82
CA VAL A 170 -15.75 2.24 5.76
C VAL A 170 -14.68 1.51 6.57
N GLY A 171 -13.42 1.93 6.48
CA GLY A 171 -12.32 1.37 7.26
C GLY A 171 -12.54 1.52 8.77
N MET A 172 -13.01 2.68 9.24
CA MET A 172 -13.38 2.88 10.64
C MET A 172 -14.49 1.93 11.09
N ILE A 173 -15.53 1.74 10.26
CA ILE A 173 -16.61 0.80 10.55
C ILE A 173 -16.07 -0.62 10.68
N PHE A 174 -15.20 -1.05 9.76
CA PHE A 174 -14.60 -2.38 9.80
C PHE A 174 -13.75 -2.59 11.06
N ILE A 175 -12.94 -1.61 11.44
CA ILE A 175 -12.15 -1.68 12.69
C ILE A 175 -13.05 -1.70 13.91
N LEU A 176 -14.11 -0.89 13.97
CA LEU A 176 -15.06 -0.94 15.08
C LEU A 176 -15.72 -2.33 15.19
N ILE A 177 -16.15 -2.92 14.06
CA ILE A 177 -16.70 -4.28 14.08
C ILE A 177 -15.62 -5.27 14.57
N ALA A 178 -14.38 -5.15 14.11
CA ALA A 178 -13.29 -6.02 14.51
C ALA A 178 -13.02 -5.95 16.05
N ILE A 179 -13.10 -4.75 16.64
CA ILE A 179 -12.88 -4.54 18.08
C ILE A 179 -14.02 -5.13 18.91
N PHE A 180 -15.26 -4.96 18.49
CA PHE A 180 -16.42 -5.38 19.27
C PHE A 180 -16.93 -6.79 18.96
N ALA A 181 -16.43 -7.42 17.88
CA ALA A 181 -16.80 -8.80 17.54
C ALA A 181 -16.20 -9.78 18.54
N PRO A 182 -17.01 -10.69 19.11
CA PRO A 182 -16.49 -11.73 20.00
C PRO A 182 -15.49 -12.62 19.25
N ALA A 183 -14.35 -12.91 19.87
CA ALA A 183 -13.33 -13.81 19.31
C ALA A 183 -13.85 -15.24 19.08
N THR A 184 -14.89 -15.62 19.80
CA THR A 184 -15.56 -16.93 19.67
C THR A 184 -16.42 -17.07 18.43
N THR A 185 -16.86 -15.95 17.82
CA THR A 185 -17.66 -15.97 16.59
C THR A 185 -16.74 -16.17 15.40
N LYS A 186 -16.77 -17.37 14.81
CA LYS A 186 -15.96 -17.74 13.66
C LYS A 186 -16.74 -17.67 12.37
N VAL A 187 -16.01 -17.40 11.30
CA VAL A 187 -16.52 -17.34 9.92
C VAL A 187 -15.51 -17.99 8.99
N SER A 188 -16.01 -18.69 7.99
CA SER A 188 -15.18 -19.23 6.92
C SER A 188 -14.83 -18.15 5.93
N MET A 189 -13.56 -17.83 5.79
CA MET A 189 -13.03 -16.75 4.96
C MET A 189 -12.13 -17.32 3.87
N PRO A 190 -12.27 -16.88 2.60
CA PRO A 190 -11.31 -17.22 1.55
C PRO A 190 -9.96 -16.55 1.87
N VAL A 191 -8.89 -17.34 1.82
CA VAL A 191 -7.53 -16.91 2.13
C VAL A 191 -6.64 -17.16 0.93
N PHE A 192 -5.78 -16.23 0.63
CA PHE A 192 -4.77 -16.36 -0.42
C PHE A 192 -3.59 -17.16 0.12
N LEU A 193 -3.44 -18.37 -0.39
CA LEU A 193 -2.42 -19.32 0.04
C LEU A 193 -1.08 -19.09 -0.66
N SER A 194 -0.01 -19.64 -0.10
CA SER A 194 1.35 -19.52 -0.61
C SER A 194 1.57 -20.23 -1.96
N ASP A 195 0.70 -21.16 -2.34
CA ASP A 195 0.69 -21.83 -3.65
C ASP A 195 -0.08 -21.07 -4.75
N ILE A 196 -0.43 -19.79 -4.47
CA ILE A 196 -1.19 -18.91 -5.38
C ILE A 196 -2.64 -19.42 -5.60
N SER A 197 -3.15 -20.26 -4.71
CA SER A 197 -4.53 -20.72 -4.69
C SER A 197 -5.36 -20.00 -3.61
N PHE A 198 -6.66 -20.24 -3.61
CA PHE A 198 -7.55 -19.81 -2.53
C PHE A 198 -8.01 -21.02 -1.73
N GLY A 199 -7.82 -20.95 -0.43
CA GLY A 199 -8.36 -21.89 0.53
C GLY A 199 -9.41 -21.24 1.42
N MET A 200 -10.23 -22.05 2.11
CA MET A 200 -11.18 -21.57 3.10
C MET A 200 -10.62 -21.84 4.48
N VAL A 201 -10.56 -20.83 5.33
CA VAL A 201 -10.05 -20.92 6.70
C VAL A 201 -11.09 -20.37 7.67
N GLU A 202 -11.32 -21.05 8.76
CA GLU A 202 -12.15 -20.54 9.85
C GLU A 202 -11.37 -19.55 10.71
N VAL A 203 -11.83 -18.31 10.74
CA VAL A 203 -11.21 -17.21 11.47
C VAL A 203 -12.24 -16.49 12.34
N PRO A 204 -11.85 -15.84 13.45
CA PRO A 204 -12.71 -14.90 14.14
C PRO A 204 -13.19 -13.80 13.20
N VAL A 205 -14.44 -13.38 13.35
CA VAL A 205 -15.05 -12.30 12.54
C VAL A 205 -14.19 -11.04 12.55
N GLY A 206 -13.55 -10.71 13.66
CA GLY A 206 -12.64 -9.56 13.76
C GLY A 206 -11.48 -9.63 12.79
N ILE A 207 -10.88 -10.81 12.60
CA ILE A 207 -9.77 -11.02 11.63
C ILE A 207 -10.27 -10.79 10.20
N MET A 208 -11.46 -11.27 9.85
CA MET A 208 -12.04 -11.04 8.53
C MET A 208 -12.21 -9.54 8.26
N PHE A 209 -12.76 -8.78 9.20
CA PHE A 209 -12.92 -7.32 9.02
C PHE A 209 -11.59 -6.57 8.99
N MET A 210 -10.58 -7.00 9.75
CA MET A 210 -9.22 -6.47 9.62
C MET A 210 -8.63 -6.75 8.22
N ALA A 211 -8.83 -7.94 7.66
CA ALA A 211 -8.39 -8.26 6.30
C ALA A 211 -9.10 -7.37 5.26
N LEU A 212 -10.41 -7.13 5.40
CA LEU A 212 -11.19 -6.25 4.53
C LEU A 212 -10.70 -4.78 4.58
N CYS A 213 -10.05 -4.35 5.66
CA CYS A 213 -9.42 -3.02 5.72
C CYS A 213 -8.38 -2.82 4.62
N GLY A 214 -7.79 -3.88 4.05
CA GLY A 214 -6.90 -3.81 2.91
C GLY A 214 -7.53 -3.11 1.70
N LEU A 215 -8.83 -3.32 1.44
CA LEU A 215 -9.57 -2.59 0.40
C LEU A 215 -9.63 -1.09 0.69
N CYS A 216 -9.82 -0.71 1.97
CA CYS A 216 -9.96 0.70 2.36
C CYS A 216 -8.60 1.42 2.31
N THR A 217 -7.55 0.81 2.87
CA THR A 217 -6.20 1.39 2.89
C THR A 217 -5.61 1.51 1.49
N SER A 218 -6.04 0.69 0.54
CA SER A 218 -5.51 0.61 -0.82
C SER A 218 -5.43 1.93 -1.57
N ILE A 219 -6.47 2.77 -1.48
CA ILE A 219 -6.61 4.03 -2.22
C ILE A 219 -6.22 5.26 -1.40
N MET A 220 -5.96 5.08 -0.09
CA MET A 220 -5.75 6.21 0.81
C MET A 220 -4.45 6.95 0.52
N TRP A 221 -3.35 6.25 0.28
CA TRP A 221 -2.05 6.88 0.00
C TRP A 221 -2.11 7.85 -1.18
N GLY A 222 -2.61 7.38 -2.33
CA GLY A 222 -2.75 8.21 -3.52
C GLY A 222 -3.69 9.38 -3.33
N GLY A 223 -4.80 9.17 -2.60
CA GLY A 223 -5.77 10.22 -2.27
C GLY A 223 -5.17 11.29 -1.38
N ILE A 224 -4.47 10.92 -0.31
CA ILE A 224 -3.81 11.86 0.62
C ILE A 224 -2.71 12.63 -0.12
N PHE A 225 -1.86 11.93 -0.87
CA PHE A 225 -0.78 12.56 -1.62
C PHE A 225 -1.32 13.59 -2.63
N ASN A 226 -2.34 13.21 -3.41
CA ASN A 226 -2.92 14.11 -4.39
C ASN A 226 -3.51 15.38 -3.75
N LEU A 227 -4.20 15.25 -2.62
CA LEU A 227 -4.73 16.40 -1.87
C LEU A 227 -3.62 17.24 -1.22
N ALA A 228 -2.52 16.63 -0.78
CA ALA A 228 -1.40 17.33 -0.18
C ALA A 228 -0.66 18.22 -1.16
N VAL A 229 -0.58 17.82 -2.43
CA VAL A 229 0.12 18.57 -3.50
C VAL A 229 -0.82 19.39 -4.38
N GLU A 230 -2.13 19.34 -4.14
CA GLU A 230 -3.12 20.08 -4.91
C GLU A 230 -2.90 21.59 -4.76
N GLY A 231 -2.78 22.29 -5.88
CA GLY A 231 -2.55 23.74 -5.89
C GLY A 231 -1.12 24.19 -5.54
N LEU A 232 -0.21 23.25 -5.18
CA LEU A 232 1.20 23.57 -5.11
C LEU A 232 1.76 23.64 -6.54
N SER A 233 2.24 24.82 -6.93
CA SER A 233 3.09 24.92 -8.10
C SER A 233 4.36 24.12 -7.82
N LEU A 234 4.83 23.35 -8.81
CA LEU A 234 6.06 22.54 -8.67
C LEU A 234 7.33 23.38 -8.41
N ILE A 235 7.21 24.67 -8.44
CA ILE A 235 8.25 25.62 -8.02
C ILE A 235 8.43 25.60 -6.48
N HIS A 236 7.44 25.08 -5.75
CA HIS A 236 7.45 25.05 -4.27
C HIS A 236 7.83 23.68 -3.66
N ILE A 237 7.99 22.64 -4.48
CA ILE A 237 8.43 21.32 -4.08
C ILE A 237 9.84 21.05 -4.57
#